data_90234cdfc49a49827491690904fdfe76
#
_entry.id   90234cdfc49a49827491690904fdfe76
#
_cell.length_a   1.000
_cell.length_b   1.000
_cell.length_c   1.000
_cell.angle_alpha   90.00
_cell.angle_beta   90.00
_cell.angle_gamma   90.00
#
_symmetry.space_group_name_H-M   'P 1'
#
loop_
_entity.id
_entity.type
_entity.pdbx_description
1 polymer ?
#
loop_
_entity_poly.entity_id
_entity_poly.type
_entity_poly.pdbx_seq_one_letter_code
_entity_poly.pdbx_strand_id
1 'polypeptide(L)'
;LVGSEMCIRDRYTLSMILLLFVGKYIFTLISYGCGVPGGFFLPLLVIGALLGAAEGRVMVMMGLITDIYIPNIVIIGMVSLFAASVRSPITGTLLILEMTGDFGHLMSLALASAVAYIVAELLHGEPIYDSLLKRSLASHPDKKAEEQRTIVEVPIASGSILENKPLSRVPHLKQTVVVNVKRDGQNMIPDPETVLKAGDFIYVLTAAKNAERLQKLGEEQLPKDHIRKI
;
A
#
# COMPACT_ATOMS: atom_id res chain seq x y z
N LEU A 1 -12.32 -24.85 3.92
CA LEU A 1 -10.93 -24.87 4.47
C LEU A 1 -10.76 -25.94 5.55
N VAL A 2 -11.71 -26.09 6.48
CA VAL A 2 -11.67 -27.14 7.52
C VAL A 2 -11.51 -28.55 6.91
N GLY A 3 -12.11 -28.81 5.74
CA GLY A 3 -11.95 -30.10 5.04
C GLY A 3 -10.55 -30.33 4.47
N SER A 4 -9.82 -29.28 4.06
CA SER A 4 -8.44 -29.39 3.57
C SER A 4 -7.43 -29.64 4.70
N GLU A 5 -7.66 -29.07 5.87
CA GLU A 5 -6.82 -29.28 7.06
C GLU A 5 -6.90 -30.73 7.55
N MET A 6 -8.10 -31.33 7.55
CA MET A 6 -8.29 -32.75 7.91
C MET A 6 -7.56 -33.68 6.94
N CYS A 7 -7.57 -33.38 5.63
CA CYS A 7 -6.88 -34.19 4.63
C CYS A 7 -5.35 -34.13 4.77
N ILE A 8 -4.80 -33.00 5.22
CA ILE A 8 -3.35 -32.83 5.42
C ILE A 8 -2.84 -33.63 6.62
N ARG A 9 -3.66 -33.78 7.66
CA ARG A 9 -3.27 -34.50 8.89
C ARG A 9 -2.99 -35.99 8.67
N ASP A 10 -3.86 -36.68 7.96
CA ASP A 10 -3.92 -38.15 8.00
C ASP A 10 -3.27 -38.84 6.79
N ARG A 11 -3.00 -38.15 5.69
CA ARG A 11 -2.59 -38.76 4.41
C ARG A 11 -1.22 -38.43 3.86
N TYR A 12 -0.56 -37.36 4.34
CA TYR A 12 0.64 -36.88 3.66
C TYR A 12 1.90 -37.02 4.50
N THR A 13 2.85 -37.73 3.92
CA THR A 13 4.23 -37.79 4.44
C THR A 13 4.90 -36.42 4.25
N LEU A 14 5.89 -36.08 5.10
CA LEU A 14 6.62 -34.82 5.05
C LEU A 14 7.14 -34.50 3.62
N SER A 15 7.68 -35.49 2.92
CA SER A 15 8.15 -35.33 1.54
C SER A 15 7.05 -34.90 0.56
N MET A 16 5.83 -35.41 0.76
CA MET A 16 4.67 -35.05 -0.07
C MET A 16 4.19 -33.63 0.23
N ILE A 17 4.20 -33.21 1.50
CA ILE A 17 3.87 -31.83 1.90
C ILE A 17 4.87 -30.85 1.28
N LEU A 18 6.18 -31.17 1.33
CA LEU A 18 7.21 -30.34 0.73
C LEU A 18 7.09 -30.29 -0.81
N LEU A 19 6.77 -31.38 -1.46
CA LEU A 19 6.52 -31.39 -2.91
C LEU A 19 5.33 -30.50 -3.28
N LEU A 20 4.23 -30.60 -2.53
CA LEU A 20 3.04 -29.75 -2.72
C LEU A 20 3.36 -28.27 -2.46
N PHE A 21 4.15 -27.97 -1.43
CA PHE A 21 4.60 -26.62 -1.13
C PHE A 21 5.40 -26.02 -2.29
N VAL A 22 6.44 -26.74 -2.76
CA VAL A 22 7.29 -26.28 -3.88
C VAL A 22 6.47 -26.12 -5.16
N GLY A 23 5.62 -27.11 -5.47
CA GLY A 23 4.73 -27.05 -6.64
C GLY A 23 3.77 -25.85 -6.58
N LYS A 24 3.12 -25.67 -5.42
CA LYS A 24 2.20 -24.54 -5.22
C LYS A 24 2.92 -23.19 -5.28
N TYR A 25 4.11 -23.10 -4.69
CA TYR A 25 4.92 -21.89 -4.71
C TYR A 25 5.33 -21.50 -6.13
N ILE A 26 5.88 -22.47 -6.92
CA ILE A 26 6.26 -22.23 -8.32
C ILE A 26 5.05 -21.83 -9.15
N PHE A 27 3.92 -22.54 -9.01
CA PHE A 27 2.70 -22.23 -9.74
C PHE A 27 2.17 -20.83 -9.42
N THR A 28 2.25 -20.43 -8.15
CA THR A 28 1.88 -19.09 -7.72
C THR A 28 2.80 -18.04 -8.35
N LEU A 29 4.11 -18.26 -8.36
CA LEU A 29 5.07 -17.35 -9.00
C LEU A 29 4.80 -17.19 -10.51
N ILE A 30 4.51 -18.29 -11.22
CA ILE A 30 4.17 -18.25 -12.65
C ILE A 30 2.87 -17.47 -12.86
N SER A 31 1.84 -17.75 -12.07
CA SER A 31 0.54 -17.08 -12.16
C SER A 31 0.65 -15.57 -11.98
N TYR A 32 1.42 -15.12 -10.98
CA TYR A 32 1.69 -13.69 -10.80
C TYR A 32 2.63 -13.10 -11.85
N GLY A 33 3.51 -13.95 -12.41
CA GLY A 33 4.39 -13.59 -13.51
C GLY A 33 3.66 -13.19 -14.78
N CYS A 34 2.50 -13.77 -15.04
CA CYS A 34 1.67 -13.50 -16.24
C CYS A 34 0.99 -12.11 -16.22
N GLY A 35 1.07 -11.35 -15.13
CA GLY A 35 0.53 -9.98 -15.06
C GLY A 35 -1.01 -9.90 -15.00
N VAL A 36 -1.71 -11.01 -14.89
CA VAL A 36 -3.16 -11.03 -14.72
C VAL A 36 -3.51 -10.60 -13.28
N PRO A 37 -4.42 -9.65 -13.08
CA PRO A 37 -4.87 -9.28 -11.75
C PRO A 37 -5.62 -10.46 -11.13
N GLY A 38 -4.99 -11.16 -10.20
CA GLY A 38 -5.55 -12.27 -9.44
C GLY A 38 -5.50 -11.98 -7.94
N GLY A 39 -6.42 -12.62 -7.18
CA GLY A 39 -6.40 -12.55 -5.73
C GLY A 39 -5.17 -13.30 -5.16
N PHE A 40 -4.31 -12.61 -4.46
CA PHE A 40 -3.13 -13.23 -3.79
C PHE A 40 -3.48 -13.89 -2.45
N PHE A 41 -4.65 -13.61 -1.92
CA PHE A 41 -5.10 -14.01 -0.61
C PHE A 41 -5.10 -15.55 -0.42
N LEU A 42 -5.89 -16.28 -1.23
CA LEU A 42 -5.97 -17.74 -1.13
C LEU A 42 -4.64 -18.47 -1.39
N PRO A 43 -3.86 -18.11 -2.43
CA PRO A 43 -2.54 -18.70 -2.61
C PRO A 43 -1.62 -18.53 -1.41
N LEU A 44 -1.65 -17.35 -0.76
CA LEU A 44 -0.83 -17.05 0.41
C LEU A 44 -1.23 -17.92 1.60
N LEU A 45 -2.53 -18.06 1.87
CA LEU A 45 -3.03 -18.91 2.95
C LEU A 45 -2.66 -20.38 2.73
N VAL A 46 -2.80 -20.89 1.50
CA VAL A 46 -2.43 -22.30 1.18
C VAL A 46 -0.93 -22.53 1.39
N ILE A 47 -0.08 -21.59 0.98
CA ILE A 47 1.38 -21.67 1.21
C ILE A 47 1.66 -21.67 2.72
N GLY A 48 1.01 -20.79 3.49
CA GLY A 48 1.11 -20.75 4.94
C GLY A 48 0.67 -22.03 5.63
N ALA A 49 -0.45 -22.63 5.16
CA ALA A 49 -0.94 -23.90 5.65
C ALA A 49 0.05 -25.05 5.39
N LEU A 50 0.65 -25.12 4.22
CA LEU A 50 1.63 -26.14 3.88
C LEU A 50 2.94 -26.00 4.67
N LEU A 51 3.38 -24.76 4.90
CA LEU A 51 4.52 -24.49 5.79
C LEU A 51 4.23 -24.92 7.21
N GLY A 52 3.08 -24.53 7.78
CA GLY A 52 2.67 -24.94 9.12
C GLY A 52 2.50 -26.47 9.26
N ALA A 53 1.98 -27.14 8.21
CA ALA A 53 1.89 -28.59 8.20
C ALA A 53 3.28 -29.27 8.18
N ALA A 54 4.20 -28.73 7.39
CA ALA A 54 5.59 -29.24 7.35
C ALA A 54 6.27 -29.03 8.71
N GLU A 55 6.15 -27.86 9.30
CA GLU A 55 6.69 -27.55 10.63
C GLU A 55 6.10 -28.46 11.71
N GLY A 56 4.76 -28.63 11.73
CA GLY A 56 4.09 -29.53 12.66
C GLY A 56 4.56 -30.98 12.54
N ARG A 57 4.77 -31.47 11.32
CA ARG A 57 5.33 -32.83 11.09
C ARG A 57 6.76 -32.96 11.63
N VAL A 58 7.59 -31.95 11.41
CA VAL A 58 8.96 -31.94 11.98
C VAL A 58 8.93 -31.96 13.50
N MET A 59 8.06 -31.15 14.13
CA MET A 59 7.92 -31.14 15.60
C MET A 59 7.45 -32.47 16.14
N VAL A 60 6.53 -33.17 15.47
CA VAL A 60 6.11 -34.54 15.85
C VAL A 60 7.27 -35.53 15.72
N MET A 61 8.04 -35.45 14.63
CA MET A 61 9.22 -36.32 14.46
C MET A 61 10.30 -36.08 15.51
N MET A 62 10.43 -34.85 16.01
CA MET A 62 11.32 -34.51 17.14
C MET A 62 10.76 -34.89 18.51
N GLY A 63 9.52 -35.37 18.57
CA GLY A 63 8.85 -35.74 19.82
C GLY A 63 8.41 -34.55 20.69
N LEU A 64 8.37 -33.34 20.13
CA LEU A 64 7.99 -32.11 20.83
C LEU A 64 6.48 -31.99 21.03
N ILE A 65 5.70 -32.49 20.06
CA ILE A 65 4.23 -32.40 20.04
C ILE A 65 3.64 -33.72 19.55
N THR A 66 2.34 -33.90 19.82
CA THR A 66 1.55 -35.02 19.28
C THR A 66 0.83 -34.61 18.02
N ASP A 67 0.54 -35.53 17.09
CA ASP A 67 -0.15 -35.31 15.83
C ASP A 67 -1.46 -34.51 15.94
N ILE A 68 -2.12 -34.61 17.11
CA ILE A 68 -3.39 -33.88 17.35
C ILE A 68 -3.26 -32.35 17.30
N TYR A 69 -2.04 -31.83 17.51
CA TYR A 69 -1.78 -30.36 17.45
C TYR A 69 -1.37 -29.85 16.08
N ILE A 70 -1.20 -30.70 15.09
CA ILE A 70 -0.83 -30.30 13.71
C ILE A 70 -1.81 -29.28 13.14
N PRO A 71 -3.15 -29.43 13.26
CA PRO A 71 -4.09 -28.42 12.77
C PRO A 71 -3.87 -27.02 13.34
N ASN A 72 -3.53 -26.93 14.63
CA ASN A 72 -3.27 -25.65 15.28
C ASN A 72 -2.02 -24.97 14.70
N ILE A 73 -0.98 -25.73 14.40
CA ILE A 73 0.25 -25.23 13.78
C ILE A 73 -0.02 -24.79 12.33
N VAL A 74 -0.86 -25.52 11.61
CA VAL A 74 -1.30 -25.13 10.26
C VAL A 74 -1.97 -23.75 10.27
N ILE A 75 -2.91 -23.53 11.19
CA ILE A 75 -3.63 -22.25 11.33
C ILE A 75 -2.64 -21.13 11.74
N ILE A 76 -1.70 -21.41 12.63
CA ILE A 76 -0.63 -20.47 13.00
C ILE A 76 0.25 -20.13 11.80
N GLY A 77 0.62 -21.11 10.99
CA GLY A 77 1.39 -20.89 9.76
C GLY A 77 0.65 -19.99 8.75
N MET A 78 -0.67 -20.20 8.60
CA MET A 78 -1.50 -19.37 7.74
C MET A 78 -1.50 -17.90 8.17
N VAL A 79 -1.78 -17.63 9.46
CA VAL A 79 -1.84 -16.26 9.98
C VAL A 79 -0.48 -15.59 9.97
N SER A 80 0.58 -16.32 10.29
CA SER A 80 1.95 -15.80 10.34
C SER A 80 2.43 -15.37 8.95
N LEU A 81 2.23 -16.20 7.93
CA LEU A 81 2.62 -15.84 6.56
C LEU A 81 1.79 -14.68 6.03
N PHE A 82 0.49 -14.64 6.34
CA PHE A 82 -0.38 -13.52 5.97
C PHE A 82 0.09 -12.22 6.63
N ALA A 83 0.29 -12.21 7.94
CA ALA A 83 0.72 -11.03 8.69
C ALA A 83 2.09 -10.52 8.22
N ALA A 84 3.03 -11.41 7.92
CA ALA A 84 4.35 -11.05 7.42
C ALA A 84 4.30 -10.42 6.03
N SER A 85 3.43 -10.93 5.13
CA SER A 85 3.36 -10.49 3.72
C SER A 85 2.51 -9.25 3.53
N VAL A 86 1.36 -9.18 4.21
CA VAL A 86 0.36 -8.09 4.06
C VAL A 86 0.62 -6.94 5.02
N ARG A 87 1.42 -7.16 6.08
CA ARG A 87 1.68 -6.19 7.17
C ARG A 87 0.44 -5.80 7.95
N SER A 88 -0.53 -6.72 8.07
CA SER A 88 -1.78 -6.48 8.78
C SER A 88 -2.08 -7.62 9.76
N PRO A 89 -1.47 -7.63 10.96
CA PRO A 89 -1.61 -8.72 11.93
C PRO A 89 -3.04 -8.86 12.46
N ILE A 90 -3.74 -7.76 12.72
CA ILE A 90 -5.12 -7.78 13.24
C ILE A 90 -6.07 -8.38 12.20
N THR A 91 -5.98 -7.91 10.95
CA THR A 91 -6.82 -8.41 9.85
C THR A 91 -6.59 -9.89 9.60
N GLY A 92 -5.31 -10.32 9.59
CA GLY A 92 -4.96 -11.74 9.43
C GLY A 92 -5.54 -12.61 10.53
N THR A 93 -5.39 -12.20 11.78
CA THR A 93 -5.92 -12.91 12.94
C THR A 93 -7.45 -13.04 12.87
N LEU A 94 -8.14 -11.91 12.66
CA LEU A 94 -9.62 -11.90 12.62
C LEU A 94 -10.16 -12.76 11.47
N LEU A 95 -9.54 -12.67 10.32
CA LEU A 95 -9.95 -13.39 9.13
C LEU A 95 -9.80 -14.90 9.28
N ILE A 96 -8.66 -15.37 9.81
CA ILE A 96 -8.43 -16.79 10.06
C ILE A 96 -9.38 -17.29 11.15
N LEU A 97 -9.62 -16.47 12.18
CA LEU A 97 -10.55 -16.78 13.26
C LEU A 97 -12.00 -16.96 12.71
N GLU A 98 -12.43 -16.08 11.83
CA GLU A 98 -13.74 -16.16 11.16
C GLU A 98 -13.84 -17.41 10.27
N MET A 99 -12.75 -17.76 9.57
CA MET A 99 -12.71 -18.94 8.70
C MET A 99 -12.72 -20.26 9.48
N THR A 100 -12.10 -20.30 10.65
CA THR A 100 -12.05 -21.48 11.50
C THR A 100 -13.26 -21.61 12.42
N GLY A 101 -13.89 -20.49 12.77
CA GLY A 101 -15.03 -20.43 13.68
C GLY A 101 -14.71 -20.75 15.15
N ASP A 102 -13.43 -20.88 15.49
CA ASP A 102 -12.98 -21.19 16.84
C ASP A 102 -12.23 -20.03 17.52
N PHE A 103 -12.92 -19.35 18.41
CA PHE A 103 -12.38 -18.22 19.18
C PHE A 103 -11.39 -18.62 20.26
N GLY A 104 -11.29 -19.92 20.59
CA GLY A 104 -10.31 -20.43 21.57
C GLY A 104 -8.87 -20.18 21.17
N HIS A 105 -8.60 -20.05 19.88
CA HIS A 105 -7.26 -19.79 19.33
C HIS A 105 -6.91 -18.31 19.17
N LEU A 106 -7.80 -17.37 19.54
CA LEU A 106 -7.61 -15.93 19.33
C LEU A 106 -6.24 -15.43 19.85
N MET A 107 -5.89 -15.76 21.08
CA MET A 107 -4.67 -15.29 21.71
C MET A 107 -3.40 -15.83 21.02
N SER A 108 -3.39 -17.11 20.69
CA SER A 108 -2.25 -17.73 19.99
C SER A 108 -2.08 -17.19 18.57
N LEU A 109 -3.17 -16.97 17.84
CA LEU A 109 -3.14 -16.38 16.52
C LEU A 109 -2.70 -14.91 16.55
N ALA A 110 -3.21 -14.12 17.50
CA ALA A 110 -2.81 -12.73 17.68
C ALA A 110 -1.32 -12.60 18.02
N LEU A 111 -0.82 -13.46 18.90
CA LEU A 111 0.61 -13.46 19.25
C LEU A 111 1.48 -13.88 18.06
N ALA A 112 1.11 -14.95 17.36
CA ALA A 112 1.85 -15.44 16.20
C ALA A 112 1.89 -14.40 15.07
N SER A 113 0.76 -13.75 14.79
CA SER A 113 0.68 -12.69 13.77
C SER A 113 1.51 -11.46 14.15
N ALA A 114 1.50 -11.06 15.42
CA ALA A 114 2.31 -9.94 15.91
C ALA A 114 3.81 -10.23 15.80
N VAL A 115 4.24 -11.42 16.21
CA VAL A 115 5.65 -11.84 16.10
C VAL A 115 6.07 -11.91 14.63
N ALA A 116 5.24 -12.50 13.76
CA ALA A 116 5.52 -12.59 12.34
C ALA A 116 5.65 -11.19 11.67
N TYR A 117 4.79 -10.25 12.07
CA TYR A 117 4.87 -8.86 11.63
C TYR A 117 6.20 -8.22 12.06
N ILE A 118 6.56 -8.32 13.35
CA ILE A 118 7.80 -7.75 13.90
C ILE A 118 9.03 -8.33 13.17
N VAL A 119 9.09 -9.65 13.02
CA VAL A 119 10.20 -10.31 12.32
C VAL A 119 10.30 -9.84 10.87
N ALA A 120 9.18 -9.75 10.18
CA ALA A 120 9.16 -9.29 8.80
C ALA A 120 9.57 -7.80 8.68
N GLU A 121 9.26 -6.96 9.69
CA GLU A 121 9.71 -5.57 9.76
C GLU A 121 11.21 -5.47 9.99
N LEU A 122 11.74 -6.26 10.92
CA LEU A 122 13.19 -6.33 11.20
C LEU A 122 14.01 -6.79 9.99
N LEU A 123 13.45 -7.68 9.17
CA LEU A 123 14.08 -8.15 7.92
C LEU A 123 13.96 -7.15 6.76
N HIS A 124 13.32 -5.98 6.97
CA HIS A 124 13.10 -4.96 5.96
C HIS A 124 12.43 -5.50 4.67
N GLY A 125 11.58 -6.51 4.78
CA GLY A 125 10.82 -7.05 3.66
C GLY A 125 9.84 -5.98 3.11
N GLU A 126 9.71 -5.85 1.81
CA GLU A 126 8.70 -4.96 1.23
C GLU A 126 7.29 -5.56 1.38
N PRO A 127 6.28 -4.76 1.83
CA PRO A 127 4.89 -5.21 1.83
C PRO A 127 4.42 -5.61 0.43
N ILE A 128 3.56 -6.64 0.36
CA ILE A 128 3.08 -7.16 -0.92
C ILE A 128 2.35 -6.10 -1.76
N TYR A 129 1.62 -5.19 -1.11
CA TYR A 129 0.90 -4.11 -1.80
C TYR A 129 1.83 -3.11 -2.47
N ASP A 130 2.91 -2.71 -1.81
CA ASP A 130 3.90 -1.78 -2.35
C ASP A 130 4.63 -2.40 -3.54
N SER A 131 4.97 -3.68 -3.44
CA SER A 131 5.60 -4.43 -4.54
C SER A 131 4.67 -4.56 -5.76
N LEU A 132 3.38 -4.83 -5.53
CA LEU A 132 2.37 -4.90 -6.59
C LEU A 132 2.12 -3.53 -7.22
N LEU A 133 2.06 -2.47 -6.41
CA LEU A 133 1.89 -1.09 -6.89
C LEU A 133 3.09 -0.68 -7.76
N LYS A 134 4.32 -0.87 -7.28
CA LYS A 134 5.54 -0.60 -8.06
C LYS A 134 5.54 -1.32 -9.40
N ARG A 135 5.09 -2.57 -9.42
CA ARG A 135 5.00 -3.38 -10.64
C ARG A 135 3.92 -2.87 -11.60
N SER A 136 2.73 -2.53 -11.08
CA SER A 136 1.65 -1.96 -11.87
C SER A 136 2.07 -0.63 -12.53
N LEU A 137 2.76 0.23 -11.78
CA LEU A 137 3.29 1.49 -12.27
C LEU A 137 4.40 1.30 -13.33
N ALA A 138 5.26 0.30 -13.15
CA ALA A 138 6.29 -0.02 -14.13
C ALA A 138 5.70 -0.52 -15.47
N SER A 139 4.55 -1.20 -15.41
CA SER A 139 3.84 -1.71 -16.59
C SER A 139 3.06 -0.63 -17.36
N HIS A 140 2.78 0.51 -16.72
CA HIS A 140 2.03 1.63 -17.30
C HIS A 140 2.81 2.93 -17.05
N PRO A 141 3.78 3.27 -17.91
CA PRO A 141 4.62 4.47 -17.75
C PRO A 141 3.79 5.77 -17.73
N ASP A 142 2.65 5.81 -18.42
CA ASP A 142 1.73 6.94 -18.40
C ASP A 142 1.09 7.17 -17.02
N LYS A 143 0.74 6.10 -16.30
CA LYS A 143 0.26 6.19 -14.91
C LYS A 143 1.33 6.70 -13.96
N LYS A 144 2.60 6.35 -14.18
CA LYS A 144 3.72 6.84 -13.38
C LYS A 144 3.90 8.36 -13.52
N ALA A 145 3.64 8.90 -14.71
CA ALA A 145 3.64 10.34 -14.95
C ALA A 145 2.42 11.03 -14.31
N GLU A 146 1.29 10.34 -14.21
CA GLU A 146 0.07 10.84 -13.56
C GLU A 146 0.17 10.80 -12.03
N GLU A 147 0.75 9.76 -11.44
CA GLU A 147 0.94 9.65 -9.98
C GLU A 147 2.02 10.57 -9.43
N GLN A 148 2.94 11.06 -10.26
CA GLN A 148 3.86 12.11 -9.87
C GLN A 148 3.21 13.50 -9.83
N ARG A 149 1.92 13.59 -10.16
CA ARG A 149 1.16 14.81 -9.96
C ARG A 149 0.71 14.89 -8.51
N THR A 150 1.02 16.01 -7.90
CA THR A 150 0.58 16.32 -6.54
C THR A 150 -0.26 17.58 -6.55
N ILE A 151 -1.19 17.67 -5.61
CA ILE A 151 -1.92 18.92 -5.38
C ILE A 151 -1.07 19.73 -4.42
N VAL A 152 -0.67 20.90 -4.87
CA VAL A 152 0.11 21.85 -4.09
C VAL A 152 -0.77 23.04 -3.74
N GLU A 153 -0.79 23.40 -2.46
CA GLU A 153 -1.39 24.62 -1.99
C GLU A 153 -0.37 25.76 -2.14
N VAL A 154 -0.75 26.78 -2.89
CA VAL A 154 0.09 27.96 -3.13
C VAL A 154 -0.61 29.18 -2.53
N PRO A 155 -0.07 29.76 -1.44
CA PRO A 155 -0.60 30.99 -0.87
C PRO A 155 -0.24 32.18 -1.75
N ILE A 156 -1.16 33.10 -1.92
CA ILE A 156 -0.92 34.36 -2.63
C ILE A 156 -0.56 35.42 -1.57
N ALA A 157 0.72 35.67 -1.44
CA ALA A 157 1.19 36.72 -0.53
C ALA A 157 0.93 38.13 -1.08
N SER A 158 0.76 39.10 -0.18
CA SER A 158 0.65 40.50 -0.56
C SER A 158 1.94 41.00 -1.24
N GLY A 159 1.84 41.59 -2.42
CA GLY A 159 2.97 42.00 -3.26
C GLY A 159 3.58 40.85 -4.08
N SER A 160 2.94 39.70 -4.14
CA SER A 160 3.44 38.56 -4.95
C SER A 160 3.26 38.80 -6.46
N ILE A 161 4.04 38.08 -7.24
CA ILE A 161 3.98 38.14 -8.72
C ILE A 161 2.60 37.77 -9.26
N LEU A 162 1.83 37.00 -8.51
CA LEU A 162 0.50 36.47 -8.89
C LEU A 162 -0.65 37.38 -8.44
N GLU A 163 -0.40 38.34 -7.54
CA GLU A 163 -1.44 39.26 -7.05
C GLU A 163 -1.99 40.14 -8.17
N ASN A 164 -3.30 40.37 -8.15
CA ASN A 164 -4.04 41.16 -9.13
C ASN A 164 -3.94 40.68 -10.60
N LYS A 165 -3.57 39.41 -10.80
CA LYS A 165 -3.56 38.80 -12.12
C LYS A 165 -4.70 37.79 -12.28
N PRO A 166 -5.32 37.73 -13.48
CA PRO A 166 -6.28 36.66 -13.75
C PRO A 166 -5.57 35.32 -13.84
N LEU A 167 -6.29 34.25 -13.49
CA LEU A 167 -5.80 32.86 -13.57
C LEU A 167 -5.23 32.50 -14.93
N SER A 168 -5.76 33.05 -16.01
CA SER A 168 -5.25 32.88 -17.38
C SER A 168 -3.82 33.37 -17.59
N ARG A 169 -3.33 34.29 -16.76
CA ARG A 169 -1.96 34.82 -16.77
C ARG A 169 -1.00 34.18 -15.77
N VAL A 170 -1.48 33.24 -14.96
CA VAL A 170 -0.56 32.45 -14.11
C VAL A 170 0.38 31.66 -15.04
N PRO A 171 1.71 31.67 -14.78
CA PRO A 171 2.64 30.95 -15.64
C PRO A 171 2.23 29.49 -15.77
N HIS A 172 1.78 29.11 -16.95
CA HIS A 172 1.41 27.73 -17.24
C HIS A 172 2.68 26.89 -17.35
N LEU A 173 3.09 26.32 -16.24
CA LEU A 173 4.07 25.24 -16.29
C LEU A 173 3.43 24.05 -16.99
N LYS A 174 4.16 23.38 -17.88
CA LYS A 174 3.67 22.19 -18.56
C LYS A 174 3.09 21.21 -17.52
N GLN A 175 1.89 20.71 -17.77
CA GLN A 175 1.17 19.76 -16.89
C GLN A 175 0.70 20.36 -15.54
N THR A 176 0.27 21.59 -15.53
CA THR A 176 -0.24 22.28 -14.33
C THR A 176 -1.70 22.70 -14.57
N VAL A 177 -2.57 22.37 -13.63
CA VAL A 177 -4.00 22.73 -13.67
C VAL A 177 -4.41 23.28 -12.30
N VAL A 178 -5.02 24.46 -12.27
CA VAL A 178 -5.64 25.00 -11.05
C VAL A 178 -6.95 24.27 -10.82
N VAL A 179 -7.07 23.59 -9.69
CA VAL A 179 -8.23 22.76 -9.33
C VAL A 179 -9.24 23.54 -8.51
N ASN A 180 -8.76 24.44 -7.63
CA ASN A 180 -9.60 25.19 -6.71
C ASN A 180 -8.91 26.49 -6.30
N VAL A 181 -9.73 27.50 -5.98
CA VAL A 181 -9.30 28.77 -5.35
C VAL A 181 -10.06 28.92 -4.04
N LYS A 182 -9.36 29.13 -2.95
CA LYS A 182 -9.96 29.38 -1.64
C LYS A 182 -9.73 30.82 -1.24
N ARG A 183 -10.82 31.55 -1.03
CA ARG A 183 -10.85 32.95 -0.60
C ARG A 183 -11.72 33.08 0.64
N ASP A 184 -11.21 33.72 1.68
CA ASP A 184 -11.93 33.92 2.94
C ASP A 184 -12.58 32.64 3.51
N GLY A 185 -11.89 31.51 3.35
CA GLY A 185 -12.37 30.22 3.80
C GLY A 185 -13.37 29.51 2.86
N GLN A 186 -13.84 30.17 1.81
CA GLN A 186 -14.76 29.59 0.82
C GLN A 186 -14.03 29.07 -0.42
N ASN A 187 -14.47 27.91 -0.88
CA ASN A 187 -13.95 27.31 -2.10
C ASN A 187 -14.68 27.88 -3.34
N MET A 188 -13.91 28.28 -4.32
CA MET A 188 -14.40 28.82 -5.60
C MET A 188 -13.94 27.94 -6.75
N ILE A 189 -14.83 27.69 -7.72
CA ILE A 189 -14.45 27.02 -8.96
C ILE A 189 -13.55 28.00 -9.75
N PRO A 190 -12.36 27.58 -10.17
CA PRO A 190 -11.43 28.43 -10.89
C PRO A 190 -11.99 28.78 -12.27
N ASP A 191 -12.17 30.08 -12.53
CA ASP A 191 -12.47 30.62 -13.85
C ASP A 191 -11.21 31.29 -14.40
N PRO A 192 -10.88 31.18 -15.71
CA PRO A 192 -9.72 31.82 -16.31
C PRO A 192 -9.62 33.33 -16.05
N GLU A 193 -10.77 34.00 -15.91
CA GLU A 193 -10.87 35.45 -15.63
C GLU A 193 -10.84 35.79 -14.13
N THR A 194 -10.83 34.77 -13.24
CA THR A 194 -10.76 35.00 -11.78
C THR A 194 -9.46 35.71 -11.45
N VAL A 195 -9.57 36.92 -10.90
CA VAL A 195 -8.42 37.70 -10.43
C VAL A 195 -8.02 37.24 -9.02
N LEU A 196 -6.76 36.87 -8.85
CA LEU A 196 -6.17 36.45 -7.60
C LEU A 196 -5.93 37.66 -6.70
N LYS A 197 -6.25 37.53 -5.41
CA LYS A 197 -6.04 38.56 -4.39
C LYS A 197 -5.07 38.07 -3.32
N ALA A 198 -4.43 39.00 -2.64
CA ALA A 198 -3.64 38.67 -1.44
C ALA A 198 -4.52 37.94 -0.42
N GLY A 199 -4.01 36.87 0.16
CA GLY A 199 -4.73 35.99 1.09
C GLY A 199 -5.51 34.85 0.42
N ASP A 200 -5.57 34.78 -0.90
CA ASP A 200 -6.10 33.62 -1.60
C ASP A 200 -5.15 32.43 -1.51
N PHE A 201 -5.71 31.23 -1.52
CA PHE A 201 -4.96 29.98 -1.68
C PHE A 201 -5.41 29.31 -2.98
N ILE A 202 -4.47 29.03 -3.85
CA ILE A 202 -4.76 28.24 -5.06
C ILE A 202 -4.28 26.80 -4.88
N TYR A 203 -5.16 25.84 -5.21
CA TYR A 203 -4.84 24.43 -5.23
C TYR A 203 -4.51 24.01 -6.66
N VAL A 204 -3.28 23.61 -6.85
CA VAL A 204 -2.73 23.39 -8.20
C VAL A 204 -2.29 21.93 -8.32
N LEU A 205 -2.88 21.21 -9.27
CA LEU A 205 -2.44 19.88 -9.66
C LEU A 205 -1.23 20.03 -10.60
N THR A 206 -0.07 19.57 -10.15
CA THR A 206 1.19 19.72 -10.89
C THR A 206 2.12 18.52 -10.70
N ALA A 207 3.12 18.39 -11.57
CA ALA A 207 4.18 17.42 -11.37
C ALA A 207 5.01 17.80 -10.12
N ALA A 208 5.40 16.80 -9.32
CA ALA A 208 6.12 17.00 -8.06
C ALA A 208 7.36 17.90 -8.19
N LYS A 209 8.08 17.80 -9.31
CA LYS A 209 9.25 18.66 -9.62
C LYS A 209 8.92 20.15 -9.77
N ASN A 210 7.67 20.50 -10.04
CA ASN A 210 7.23 21.89 -10.21
C ASN A 210 6.62 22.48 -8.94
N ALA A 211 6.38 21.65 -7.92
CA ALA A 211 5.72 22.02 -6.66
C ALA A 211 6.42 23.17 -5.94
N GLU A 212 7.72 23.02 -5.70
CA GLU A 212 8.53 24.04 -5.01
C GLU A 212 8.59 25.36 -5.78
N ARG A 213 8.63 25.27 -7.11
CA ARG A 213 8.68 26.47 -7.95
C ARG A 213 7.38 27.26 -7.91
N LEU A 214 6.25 26.55 -7.86
CA LEU A 214 4.92 27.18 -7.72
C LEU A 214 4.73 27.84 -6.36
N GLN A 215 5.16 27.22 -5.28
CA GLN A 215 5.12 27.81 -3.95
C GLN A 215 5.95 29.08 -3.88
N LYS A 216 7.17 29.07 -4.40
CA LYS A 216 8.02 30.27 -4.48
C LYS A 216 7.38 31.40 -5.26
N LEU A 217 6.68 31.13 -6.37
CA LEU A 217 5.98 32.15 -7.14
C LEU A 217 4.82 32.81 -6.39
N GLY A 218 4.19 32.08 -5.47
CA GLY A 218 3.14 32.62 -4.61
C GLY A 218 3.66 33.48 -3.46
N GLU A 219 4.88 33.18 -2.97
CA GLU A 219 5.52 33.86 -1.85
C GLU A 219 6.45 35.00 -2.29
N GLU A 220 7.01 34.91 -3.52
CA GLU A 220 8.03 35.83 -4.02
C GLU A 220 7.44 37.23 -4.25
N GLN A 221 7.90 38.19 -3.45
CA GLN A 221 7.50 39.59 -3.61
C GLN A 221 8.18 40.20 -4.83
N LEU A 222 7.44 41.01 -5.59
CA LEU A 222 8.01 41.82 -6.68
C LEU A 222 9.12 42.70 -6.11
N PRO A 223 10.32 42.69 -6.72
CA PRO A 223 11.39 43.62 -6.34
C PRO A 223 10.86 45.06 -6.47
N LYS A 224 11.03 45.86 -5.42
CA LYS A 224 10.52 47.23 -5.31
C LYS A 224 10.96 48.19 -6.41
N ASP A 225 11.89 47.78 -7.25
CA ASP A 225 12.44 48.64 -8.31
C ASP A 225 11.57 48.77 -9.56
N HIS A 226 10.48 48.01 -9.70
CA HIS A 226 9.56 48.14 -10.85
C HIS A 226 8.37 49.07 -10.63
N ILE A 227 8.18 49.66 -9.46
CA ILE A 227 7.07 50.57 -9.15
C ILE A 227 7.37 52.03 -9.57
N ARG A 228 8.56 52.31 -10.09
CA ARG A 228 9.00 53.72 -10.41
C ARG A 228 8.97 54.06 -11.88
N LYS A 229 8.34 53.23 -12.71
CA LYS A 229 8.14 53.55 -14.14
C LYS A 229 6.75 53.15 -14.62
N ILE A 230 5.73 53.83 -14.19
CA ILE A 230 4.46 54.08 -14.87
C ILE A 230 4.05 55.52 -14.52
#